data_c7cdb4b43649ce3adcdc8b2bb25d0794
#
_entry.id   c7cdb4b43649ce3adcdc8b2bb25d0794
#
_cell.length_a   1.000
_cell.length_b   1.000
_cell.length_c   1.000
_cell.angle_alpha   90.00
_cell.angle_beta   90.00
_cell.angle_gamma   90.00
#
_symmetry.space_group_name_H-M   'P 1'
#
loop_
_entity.id
_entity.type
_entity.pdbx_description
1 polymer ?
#
loop_
_entity_poly.entity_id
_entity_poly.type
_entity_poly.pdbx_seq_one_letter_code
_entity_poly.pdbx_strand_id
1 'polypeptide(L)'
;MNRSVRTVFAIAVALCVGFAVQASAQSQAEFKRELKAGKDLYKVPGMMEVTVKSMRGMMMKTGNVATDEDSKKAEEIIKGMRGVKEVRNRIRVGKVEDCSAATDETVMAKVEKEIGNDEELTQARRKIDIQIKDRNLVVKGGLKDYSQAGSLINLIKRVPCVNSLDYEELDY
;
A
#
# COMPACT_ATOMS: atom_id res chain seq x y z
N MET A 1 11.47 -41.02 34.20
CA MET A 1 11.19 -39.72 33.50
C MET A 1 9.70 -39.51 33.52
N ASN A 2 9.24 -38.58 34.33
CA ASN A 2 7.84 -38.45 34.79
C ASN A 2 6.87 -38.07 33.65
N ARG A 3 5.71 -38.77 33.59
CA ARG A 3 4.61 -38.48 32.65
C ARG A 3 4.13 -37.00 32.68
N SER A 4 4.23 -36.37 33.83
CA SER A 4 3.87 -34.94 34.03
C SER A 4 4.76 -33.95 33.25
N VAL A 5 6.02 -34.24 33.06
CA VAL A 5 6.96 -33.37 32.32
C VAL A 5 6.65 -33.38 30.82
N ARG A 6 6.18 -34.51 30.27
CA ARG A 6 5.82 -34.61 28.86
C ARG A 6 4.53 -33.85 28.51
N THR A 7 3.59 -33.81 29.45
CA THR A 7 2.32 -33.10 29.27
C THR A 7 2.50 -31.58 29.30
N VAL A 8 3.38 -31.09 30.20
CA VAL A 8 3.66 -29.64 30.27
C VAL A 8 4.40 -29.14 29.03
N PHE A 9 5.32 -29.95 28.49
CA PHE A 9 6.04 -29.57 27.26
C PHE A 9 5.13 -29.53 26.02
N ALA A 10 4.19 -30.45 25.91
CA ALA A 10 3.23 -30.49 24.80
C ALA A 10 2.27 -29.29 24.81
N ILE A 11 1.84 -28.85 25.99
CA ILE A 11 0.95 -27.68 26.14
C ILE A 11 1.71 -26.38 25.82
N ALA A 12 2.98 -26.25 26.23
CA ALA A 12 3.80 -25.07 25.96
C ALA A 12 4.07 -24.89 24.46
N VAL A 13 4.35 -25.98 23.73
CA VAL A 13 4.59 -25.93 22.28
C VAL A 13 3.31 -25.58 21.53
N ALA A 14 2.16 -26.11 21.92
CA ALA A 14 0.87 -25.80 21.30
C ALA A 14 0.46 -24.31 21.49
N LEU A 15 0.76 -23.72 22.64
CA LEU A 15 0.53 -22.30 22.90
C LEU A 15 1.43 -21.39 22.04
N CYS A 16 2.71 -21.74 21.88
CA CYS A 16 3.63 -20.93 21.07
C CYS A 16 3.26 -20.94 19.57
N VAL A 17 2.83 -22.07 19.04
CA VAL A 17 2.39 -22.18 17.63
C VAL A 17 1.12 -21.39 17.39
N GLY A 18 0.16 -21.42 18.32
CA GLY A 18 -1.08 -20.65 18.25
C GLY A 18 -0.84 -19.12 18.19
N PHE A 19 0.11 -18.61 18.97
CA PHE A 19 0.45 -17.18 18.96
C PHE A 19 1.14 -16.74 17.65
N ALA A 20 2.01 -17.55 17.09
CA ALA A 20 2.71 -17.23 15.84
C ALA A 20 1.73 -17.17 14.65
N VAL A 21 0.77 -18.09 14.56
CA VAL A 21 -0.25 -18.12 13.49
C VAL A 21 -1.20 -16.91 13.61
N GLN A 22 -1.60 -16.54 14.81
CA GLN A 22 -2.47 -15.37 15.02
C GLN A 22 -1.76 -14.05 14.66
N ALA A 23 -0.48 -13.90 15.00
CA ALA A 23 0.30 -12.72 14.66
C ALA A 23 0.47 -12.55 13.15
N SER A 24 0.71 -13.63 12.41
CA SER A 24 0.84 -13.60 10.94
C SER A 24 -0.48 -13.25 10.26
N ALA A 25 -1.60 -13.83 10.70
CA ALA A 25 -2.92 -13.56 10.16
C ALA A 25 -3.36 -12.10 10.40
N GLN A 26 -3.04 -11.53 11.57
CA GLN A 26 -3.31 -10.14 11.89
C GLN A 26 -2.49 -9.20 10.99
N SER A 27 -1.21 -9.49 10.76
CA SER A 27 -0.33 -8.74 9.87
C SER A 27 -0.86 -8.73 8.43
N GLN A 28 -1.30 -9.87 7.91
CA GLN A 28 -1.91 -9.95 6.57
C GLN A 28 -3.21 -9.15 6.46
N ALA A 29 -4.07 -9.20 7.46
CA ALA A 29 -5.32 -8.44 7.48
C ALA A 29 -5.06 -6.92 7.53
N GLU A 30 -4.05 -6.47 8.25
CA GLU A 30 -3.63 -5.08 8.32
C GLU A 30 -3.07 -4.62 6.97
N PHE A 31 -2.21 -5.41 6.35
CA PHE A 31 -1.66 -5.11 5.04
C PHE A 31 -2.74 -5.03 3.93
N LYS A 32 -3.71 -5.94 3.93
CA LYS A 32 -4.88 -5.86 3.04
C LYS A 32 -5.67 -4.57 3.21
N ARG A 33 -5.84 -4.09 4.44
CA ARG A 33 -6.49 -2.80 4.70
C ARG A 33 -5.67 -1.63 4.16
N GLU A 34 -4.36 -1.66 4.29
CA GLU A 34 -3.46 -0.63 3.74
C GLU A 34 -3.57 -0.56 2.22
N LEU A 35 -3.54 -1.71 1.54
CA LEU A 35 -3.71 -1.78 0.09
C LEU A 35 -5.09 -1.28 -0.35
N LYS A 36 -6.15 -1.67 0.37
CA LYS A 36 -7.50 -1.19 0.08
C LYS A 36 -7.62 0.32 0.28
N ALA A 37 -7.05 0.87 1.36
CA ALA A 37 -7.02 2.31 1.58
C ALA A 37 -6.28 3.03 0.46
N GLY A 38 -5.18 2.45 -0.03
CA GLY A 38 -4.45 2.96 -1.18
C GLY A 38 -5.31 2.97 -2.46
N LYS A 39 -6.10 1.93 -2.71
CA LYS A 39 -6.99 1.87 -3.89
C LYS A 39 -7.92 3.09 -3.98
N ASP A 40 -8.53 3.47 -2.88
CA ASP A 40 -9.47 4.59 -2.84
C ASP A 40 -8.74 5.94 -2.79
N LEU A 41 -7.59 5.99 -2.12
CA LEU A 41 -6.84 7.21 -1.89
C LEU A 41 -6.05 7.66 -3.14
N TYR A 42 -5.32 6.74 -3.79
CA TYR A 42 -4.40 7.09 -4.88
C TYR A 42 -5.10 7.37 -6.21
N LYS A 43 -6.39 7.04 -6.34
CA LYS A 43 -7.24 7.52 -7.45
C LYS A 43 -7.48 9.03 -7.41
N VAL A 44 -7.32 9.63 -6.25
CA VAL A 44 -7.51 11.06 -6.08
C VAL A 44 -6.22 11.81 -6.38
N PRO A 45 -6.20 12.74 -7.34
CA PRO A 45 -5.04 13.54 -7.64
C PRO A 45 -4.48 14.26 -6.41
N GLY A 46 -3.16 14.30 -6.29
CA GLY A 46 -2.47 14.92 -5.15
C GLY A 46 -2.33 14.05 -3.90
N MET A 47 -2.84 12.81 -3.93
CA MET A 47 -2.76 11.88 -2.77
C MET A 47 -1.60 10.88 -2.85
N MET A 48 -0.78 10.94 -3.89
CA MET A 48 0.29 9.95 -4.10
C MET A 48 1.35 9.94 -2.99
N GLU A 49 1.64 11.09 -2.37
CA GLU A 49 2.58 11.17 -1.25
C GLU A 49 1.99 10.72 0.09
N VAL A 50 0.67 10.46 0.15
CA VAL A 50 0.03 9.98 1.38
C VAL A 50 0.31 8.49 1.57
N THR A 51 0.80 8.13 2.74
CA THR A 51 1.01 6.74 3.15
C THR A 51 0.08 6.40 4.31
N VAL A 52 -0.56 5.24 4.22
CA VAL A 52 -1.46 4.73 5.24
C VAL A 52 -0.85 3.49 5.87
N LYS A 53 -0.88 3.43 7.20
CA LYS A 53 -0.48 2.26 8.00
C LYS A 53 -1.63 1.83 8.90
N SER A 54 -1.94 0.53 8.90
CA SER A 54 -2.96 -0.08 9.74
C SER A 54 -2.33 -0.75 10.94
N MET A 55 -2.87 -0.50 12.13
CA MET A 55 -2.46 -1.16 13.36
C MET A 55 -3.66 -1.36 14.29
N ARG A 56 -4.07 -2.60 14.49
CA ARG A 56 -5.15 -2.98 15.43
C ARG A 56 -6.47 -2.18 15.23
N GLY A 57 -6.80 -1.88 13.98
CA GLY A 57 -8.01 -1.11 13.62
C GLY A 57 -7.85 0.42 13.70
N MET A 58 -6.68 0.91 14.07
CA MET A 58 -6.30 2.30 13.91
C MET A 58 -5.61 2.47 12.55
N MET A 59 -5.95 3.53 11.83
CA MET A 59 -5.31 3.92 10.58
C MET A 59 -4.50 5.20 10.81
N MET A 60 -3.20 5.14 10.58
CA MET A 60 -2.32 6.30 10.62
C MET A 60 -2.01 6.74 9.21
N LYS A 61 -2.28 7.99 8.87
CA LYS A 61 -1.91 8.62 7.61
C LYS A 61 -0.78 9.61 7.80
N THR A 62 0.22 9.51 6.93
CA THR A 62 1.43 10.36 6.92
C THR A 62 1.72 10.79 5.49
N GLY A 63 2.55 11.81 5.31
CA GLY A 63 2.96 12.30 4.00
C GLY A 63 2.66 13.78 3.82
N ASN A 64 2.66 14.24 2.57
CA ASN A 64 2.42 15.64 2.25
C ASN A 64 1.24 15.76 1.28
N VAL A 65 0.52 16.86 1.41
CA VAL A 65 -0.55 17.27 0.46
C VAL A 65 -0.44 18.77 0.22
N ALA A 66 -1.04 19.25 -0.87
CA ALA A 66 -0.96 20.65 -1.25
C ALA A 66 -1.83 21.56 -0.35
N THR A 67 -3.01 21.07 0.05
CA THR A 67 -4.02 21.88 0.75
C THR A 67 -4.58 21.18 1.98
N ASP A 68 -5.21 21.96 2.87
CA ASP A 68 -5.95 21.43 4.02
C ASP A 68 -7.20 20.66 3.58
N GLU A 69 -7.82 21.02 2.46
CA GLU A 69 -8.91 20.28 1.85
C GLU A 69 -8.48 18.88 1.45
N ASP A 70 -7.31 18.74 0.85
CA ASP A 70 -6.73 17.42 0.50
C ASP A 70 -6.49 16.58 1.74
N SER A 71 -5.99 17.17 2.81
CA SER A 71 -5.80 16.47 4.09
C SER A 71 -7.13 15.97 4.69
N LYS A 72 -8.19 16.79 4.62
CA LYS A 72 -9.55 16.42 5.07
C LYS A 72 -10.14 15.32 4.20
N LYS A 73 -10.03 15.46 2.86
CA LYS A 73 -10.50 14.47 1.90
C LYS A 73 -9.84 13.10 2.11
N ALA A 74 -8.52 13.09 2.32
CA ALA A 74 -7.81 11.86 2.67
C ALA A 74 -8.34 11.22 3.98
N GLU A 75 -8.74 12.04 4.94
CA GLU A 75 -9.32 11.55 6.20
C GLU A 75 -10.71 10.96 6.02
N GLU A 76 -11.56 11.59 5.23
CA GLU A 76 -12.91 11.12 4.93
C GLU A 76 -12.88 9.76 4.20
N ILE A 77 -12.01 9.61 3.19
CA ILE A 77 -11.82 8.35 2.47
C ILE A 77 -11.49 7.22 3.46
N ILE A 78 -10.52 7.45 4.35
CA ILE A 78 -10.06 6.43 5.28
C ILE A 78 -11.12 6.14 6.37
N LYS A 79 -11.82 7.15 6.86
CA LYS A 79 -12.92 6.98 7.86
C LYS A 79 -14.08 6.17 7.30
N GLY A 80 -14.37 6.29 6.00
CA GLY A 80 -15.42 5.51 5.33
C GLY A 80 -15.13 4.02 5.19
N MET A 81 -13.91 3.57 5.48
CA MET A 81 -13.52 2.17 5.33
C MET A 81 -14.05 1.28 6.44
N ARG A 82 -14.55 0.09 6.04
CA ARG A 82 -15.04 -0.90 7.00
C ARG A 82 -13.94 -1.37 7.95
N GLY A 83 -14.22 -1.30 9.25
CA GLY A 83 -13.32 -1.81 10.30
C GLY A 83 -12.26 -0.81 10.77
N VAL A 84 -12.31 0.42 10.31
CA VAL A 84 -11.52 1.53 10.85
C VAL A 84 -12.22 2.07 12.09
N LYS A 85 -11.52 2.05 13.22
CA LYS A 85 -12.01 2.53 14.51
C LYS A 85 -11.52 3.94 14.82
N GLU A 86 -10.31 4.24 14.40
CA GLU A 86 -9.64 5.52 14.69
C GLU A 86 -8.76 5.89 13.50
N VAL A 87 -8.71 7.17 13.13
CA VAL A 87 -7.80 7.71 12.14
C VAL A 87 -6.88 8.72 12.81
N ARG A 88 -5.58 8.50 12.75
CA ARG A 88 -4.56 9.45 13.18
C ARG A 88 -3.97 10.17 11.98
N ASN A 89 -4.20 11.46 11.92
CA ASN A 89 -3.68 12.33 10.88
C ASN A 89 -2.31 12.89 11.27
N ARG A 90 -1.29 12.58 10.45
CA ARG A 90 0.06 13.15 10.51
C ARG A 90 0.49 13.69 9.15
N ILE A 91 -0.47 14.03 8.30
CA ILE A 91 -0.22 14.68 7.01
C ILE A 91 0.30 16.09 7.28
N ARG A 92 1.28 16.49 6.49
CA ARG A 92 1.77 17.86 6.42
C ARG A 92 1.15 18.55 5.22
N VAL A 93 0.72 19.76 5.38
CA VAL A 93 0.22 20.61 4.29
C VAL A 93 1.35 21.55 3.89
N GLY A 94 1.66 21.60 2.59
CA GLY A 94 2.74 22.44 2.13
C GLY A 94 3.07 22.24 0.65
N LYS A 95 4.27 22.72 0.28
CA LYS A 95 4.73 22.68 -1.10
C LYS A 95 4.91 21.24 -1.58
N VAL A 96 4.22 20.86 -2.65
CA VAL A 96 4.43 19.63 -3.41
C VAL A 96 5.37 19.89 -4.59
N GLU A 97 5.91 18.84 -5.19
CA GLU A 97 6.82 18.92 -6.33
C GLU A 97 6.17 19.64 -7.53
N ASP A 98 6.92 20.51 -8.19
CA ASP A 98 6.47 21.14 -9.43
C ASP A 98 6.62 20.16 -10.59
N CYS A 99 5.47 19.74 -11.11
CA CYS A 99 5.36 18.76 -12.19
C CYS A 99 4.90 19.36 -13.52
N SER A 100 4.98 20.67 -13.68
CA SER A 100 4.53 21.39 -14.89
C SER A 100 5.23 20.92 -16.17
N ALA A 101 6.48 20.51 -16.08
CA ALA A 101 7.28 20.02 -17.21
C ALA A 101 7.22 18.49 -17.41
N ALA A 102 6.51 17.75 -16.55
CA ALA A 102 6.46 16.30 -16.64
C ALA A 102 5.41 15.85 -17.67
N THR A 103 5.84 15.00 -18.62
CA THR A 103 4.97 14.37 -19.62
C THR A 103 4.71 12.91 -19.26
N ASP A 104 3.69 12.30 -19.87
CA ASP A 104 3.36 10.89 -19.68
C ASP A 104 4.54 9.98 -20.03
N GLU A 105 5.26 10.30 -21.12
CA GLU A 105 6.43 9.52 -21.56
C GLU A 105 7.54 9.57 -20.51
N THR A 106 7.82 10.75 -19.95
CA THR A 106 8.88 10.91 -18.94
C THR A 106 8.55 10.22 -17.63
N VAL A 107 7.28 10.25 -17.22
CA VAL A 107 6.80 9.56 -16.02
C VAL A 107 6.82 8.04 -16.26
N MET A 108 6.29 7.55 -17.38
CA MET A 108 6.30 6.13 -17.72
C MET A 108 7.72 5.56 -17.80
N ALA A 109 8.66 6.28 -18.43
CA ALA A 109 10.06 5.85 -18.50
C ALA A 109 10.68 5.70 -17.10
N LYS A 110 10.35 6.57 -16.14
CA LYS A 110 10.80 6.42 -14.76
C LYS A 110 10.16 5.21 -14.08
N VAL A 111 8.86 4.97 -14.27
CA VAL A 111 8.15 3.79 -13.73
C VAL A 111 8.81 2.51 -14.26
N GLU A 112 9.02 2.39 -15.56
CA GLU A 112 9.65 1.22 -16.17
C GLU A 112 11.08 1.00 -15.69
N LYS A 113 11.85 2.08 -15.54
CA LYS A 113 13.20 2.02 -14.98
C LYS A 113 13.20 1.47 -13.56
N GLU A 114 12.30 1.95 -12.72
CA GLU A 114 12.21 1.48 -11.34
C GLU A 114 11.75 0.01 -11.27
N ILE A 115 10.80 -0.42 -12.11
CA ILE A 115 10.41 -1.83 -12.23
C ILE A 115 11.60 -2.69 -12.65
N GLY A 116 12.40 -2.21 -13.60
CA GLY A 116 13.60 -2.89 -14.07
C GLY A 116 14.71 -3.03 -13.01
N ASN A 117 14.71 -2.20 -11.99
CA ASN A 117 15.64 -2.28 -10.85
C ASN A 117 15.21 -3.31 -9.79
N ASP A 118 13.99 -3.84 -9.86
CA ASP A 118 13.45 -4.85 -8.93
C ASP A 118 13.29 -6.19 -9.67
N GLU A 119 14.03 -7.20 -9.24
CA GLU A 119 14.07 -8.49 -9.92
C GLU A 119 12.71 -9.20 -9.91
N GLU A 120 11.98 -9.17 -8.80
CA GLU A 120 10.67 -9.80 -8.70
C GLU A 120 9.63 -9.10 -9.57
N LEU A 121 9.66 -7.77 -9.63
CA LEU A 121 8.75 -7.00 -10.47
C LEU A 121 9.11 -7.09 -11.95
N THR A 122 10.39 -7.18 -12.28
CA THR A 122 10.84 -7.44 -13.66
C THR A 122 10.29 -8.75 -14.20
N GLN A 123 10.30 -9.81 -13.40
CA GLN A 123 9.70 -11.10 -13.77
C GLN A 123 8.17 -11.02 -13.92
N ALA A 124 7.53 -10.23 -13.07
CA ALA A 124 6.08 -10.04 -13.10
C ALA A 124 5.61 -9.07 -14.20
N ARG A 125 6.51 -8.26 -14.77
CA ARG A 125 6.16 -7.17 -15.71
C ARG A 125 5.30 -7.61 -16.88
N ARG A 126 5.48 -8.83 -17.38
CA ARG A 126 4.70 -9.41 -18.49
C ARG A 126 3.27 -9.76 -18.13
N LYS A 127 2.92 -9.81 -16.84
CA LYS A 127 1.60 -10.17 -16.33
C LYS A 127 0.77 -8.95 -15.95
N ILE A 128 1.35 -7.75 -16.03
CA ILE A 128 0.70 -6.51 -15.71
C ILE A 128 0.71 -5.56 -16.91
N ASP A 129 -0.40 -4.85 -17.07
CA ASP A 129 -0.56 -3.76 -18.02
C ASP A 129 -0.55 -2.43 -17.26
N ILE A 130 0.32 -1.51 -17.67
CA ILE A 130 0.43 -0.18 -17.08
C ILE A 130 0.15 0.83 -18.17
N GLN A 131 -0.91 1.61 -17.99
CA GLN A 131 -1.31 2.68 -18.88
C GLN A 131 -1.17 4.02 -18.17
N ILE A 132 -0.85 5.07 -18.91
CA ILE A 132 -0.74 6.44 -18.39
C ILE A 132 -1.47 7.42 -19.29
N LYS A 133 -2.19 8.34 -18.67
CA LYS A 133 -2.80 9.48 -19.35
C LYS A 133 -2.87 10.66 -18.38
N ASP A 134 -2.38 11.82 -18.82
CA ASP A 134 -2.30 13.03 -18.00
C ASP A 134 -1.62 12.78 -16.64
N ARG A 135 -0.58 11.92 -16.63
CA ARG A 135 0.18 11.44 -15.46
C ARG A 135 -0.67 10.64 -14.46
N ASN A 136 -1.84 10.18 -14.87
CA ASN A 136 -2.68 9.25 -14.12
C ASN A 136 -2.36 7.83 -14.60
N LEU A 137 -1.91 6.96 -13.71
CA LEU A 137 -1.59 5.58 -14.03
C LEU A 137 -2.78 4.67 -13.74
N VAL A 138 -2.98 3.71 -14.63
CA VAL A 138 -3.90 2.58 -14.42
C VAL A 138 -3.07 1.31 -14.53
N VAL A 139 -3.15 0.46 -13.52
CA VAL A 139 -2.41 -0.82 -13.46
C VAL A 139 -3.41 -1.96 -13.36
N LYS A 140 -3.29 -2.90 -14.31
CA LYS A 140 -4.18 -4.08 -14.41
C LYS A 140 -3.34 -5.35 -14.50
N GLY A 141 -3.99 -6.51 -14.28
CA GLY A 141 -3.38 -7.82 -14.43
C GLY A 141 -3.20 -8.58 -13.15
N GLY A 142 -2.30 -9.57 -13.13
CA GLY A 142 -2.16 -10.48 -11.99
C GLY A 142 -0.75 -10.53 -11.42
N LEU A 143 -0.65 -10.36 -10.11
CA LEU A 143 0.57 -10.54 -9.34
C LEU A 143 0.47 -11.80 -8.47
N LYS A 144 1.61 -12.27 -7.97
CA LYS A 144 1.68 -13.52 -7.20
C LYS A 144 0.95 -13.42 -5.86
N ASP A 145 1.11 -12.29 -5.18
CA ASP A 145 0.59 -12.08 -3.83
C ASP A 145 0.56 -10.59 -3.44
N TYR A 146 0.03 -10.33 -2.26
CA TYR A 146 -0.06 -8.99 -1.68
C TYR A 146 1.30 -8.30 -1.49
N SER A 147 2.38 -9.06 -1.24
CA SER A 147 3.72 -8.50 -1.05
C SER A 147 4.21 -7.90 -2.36
N GLN A 148 4.07 -8.63 -3.46
CA GLN A 148 4.45 -8.18 -4.79
C GLN A 148 3.61 -6.97 -5.24
N ALA A 149 2.30 -6.97 -4.96
CA ALA A 149 1.44 -5.83 -5.21
C ALA A 149 1.87 -4.60 -4.40
N GLY A 150 2.17 -4.79 -3.12
CA GLY A 150 2.66 -3.72 -2.26
C GLY A 150 4.00 -3.15 -2.73
N SER A 151 4.92 -3.99 -3.20
CA SER A 151 6.21 -3.57 -3.77
C SER A 151 5.98 -2.69 -5.00
N LEU A 152 5.14 -3.12 -5.94
CA LEU A 152 4.81 -2.36 -7.14
C LEU A 152 4.18 -0.99 -6.81
N ILE A 153 3.18 -0.97 -5.94
CA ILE A 153 2.51 0.26 -5.54
C ILE A 153 3.49 1.23 -4.85
N ASN A 154 4.31 0.73 -3.92
CA ASN A 154 5.30 1.54 -3.24
C ASN A 154 6.39 2.06 -4.19
N LEU A 155 6.74 1.30 -5.21
CA LEU A 155 7.66 1.71 -6.24
C LEU A 155 7.07 2.87 -7.06
N ILE A 156 5.86 2.71 -7.59
CA ILE A 156 5.17 3.76 -8.36
C ILE A 156 5.00 5.03 -7.54
N LYS A 157 4.68 4.93 -6.26
CA LYS A 157 4.55 6.08 -5.35
C LYS A 157 5.84 6.89 -5.19
N ARG A 158 7.00 6.29 -5.39
CA ARG A 158 8.29 6.98 -5.32
C ARG A 158 8.65 7.68 -6.63
N VAL A 159 7.95 7.36 -7.71
CA VAL A 159 8.18 8.03 -9.00
C VAL A 159 7.58 9.44 -8.92
N PRO A 160 8.42 10.47 -9.12
CA PRO A 160 7.94 11.85 -9.04
C PRO A 160 6.95 12.15 -10.17
N CYS A 161 6.03 13.04 -9.89
CA CYS A 161 5.04 13.56 -10.84
C CYS A 161 3.97 12.56 -11.29
N VAL A 162 3.83 11.41 -10.67
CA VAL A 162 2.63 10.60 -10.78
C VAL A 162 1.48 11.35 -10.09
N ASN A 163 0.40 11.63 -10.83
CA ASN A 163 -0.72 12.41 -10.34
C ASN A 163 -1.74 11.55 -9.57
N SER A 164 -2.05 10.37 -10.12
CA SER A 164 -2.91 9.37 -9.47
C SER A 164 -2.54 7.96 -9.91
N LEU A 165 -2.99 6.96 -9.14
CA LEU A 165 -2.78 5.55 -9.41
C LEU A 165 -4.05 4.76 -9.15
N ASP A 166 -4.61 4.18 -10.21
CA ASP A 166 -5.70 3.21 -10.13
C ASP A 166 -5.15 1.79 -10.34
N TYR A 167 -5.39 0.91 -9.38
CA TYR A 167 -5.04 -0.50 -9.43
C TYR A 167 -6.21 -1.41 -8.99
N GLU A 168 -7.45 -0.96 -9.32
CA GLU A 168 -8.65 -1.72 -8.96
C GLU A 168 -8.72 -3.07 -9.66
N GLU A 169 -8.25 -3.11 -10.92
CA GLU A 169 -8.18 -4.31 -11.75
C GLU A 169 -6.85 -5.09 -11.59
N LEU A 170 -6.10 -4.83 -10.54
CA LEU A 170 -4.90 -5.59 -10.20
C LEU A 170 -5.28 -6.72 -9.23
N ASP A 171 -5.12 -7.96 -9.68
CA ASP A 171 -5.34 -9.18 -8.89
C ASP A 171 -4.04 -9.60 -8.18
N TYR A 172 -4.18 -10.09 -6.91
CA TYR A 172 -3.05 -10.57 -6.09
C TYR A 172 -3.50 -11.41 -4.91
#